data_7c5ac5f8e53f7dd70aca27825bdea672
#
_entry.id   7c5ac5f8e53f7dd70aca27825bdea672
#
_cell.length_a   1.000
_cell.length_b   1.000
_cell.length_c   1.000
_cell.angle_alpha   90.00
_cell.angle_beta   90.00
_cell.angle_gamma   90.00
#
_symmetry.space_group_name_H-M   'P 1'
#
loop_
_entity.id
_entity.type
_entity.pdbx_description
1 polymer ?
#
loop_
_entity_poly.entity_id
_entity_poly.type
_entity_poly.pdbx_seq_one_letter_code
_entity_poly.pdbx_strand_id
1 'polypeptide(L)'
;IWKGLVGSEMCIRDSLNIKNFSILPGSELKLLSGLKKDCSGIITATCNVTAKLARKVFDDFEQNKDQTVNDKLCEVRKAFDQFNLISGLHSFLSLSDKQFLNILPTCSLLSKQDEKKLVDKLKDLDFLGKDFKAA
;
A
#
# COMPACT_ATOMS: atom_id res chain seq x y z
N ILE A 1 -15.44 21.05 4.89
CA ILE A 1 -15.02 21.20 3.48
C ILE A 1 -13.82 20.33 3.17
N TRP A 2 -12.85 20.27 4.06
CA TRP A 2 -11.62 19.50 3.83
C TRP A 2 -11.80 17.98 3.75
N LYS A 3 -12.72 17.42 4.51
CA LYS A 3 -12.99 15.98 4.50
C LYS A 3 -13.72 15.49 3.24
N GLY A 4 -14.33 16.36 2.48
CA GLY A 4 -15.07 15.98 1.26
C GLY A 4 -14.23 16.00 -0.02
N LEU A 5 -13.10 16.72 -0.02
CA LEU A 5 -12.25 16.88 -1.22
C LEU A 5 -11.01 16.00 -1.21
N VAL A 6 -10.55 15.56 -0.03
CA VAL A 6 -9.35 14.75 0.11
C VAL A 6 -9.73 13.34 0.58
N GLY A 7 -9.43 12.35 -0.23
CA GLY A 7 -9.60 10.94 0.12
C GLY A 7 -10.88 10.28 -0.38
N SER A 8 -11.57 10.88 -1.33
CA SER A 8 -12.79 10.33 -1.92
C SER A 8 -12.70 10.28 -3.45
N GLU A 9 -11.64 9.64 -3.95
CA GLU A 9 -11.48 9.36 -5.39
C GLU A 9 -12.70 8.64 -5.95
N MET A 10 -13.38 7.88 -5.10
CA MET A 10 -14.63 7.19 -5.41
C MET A 10 -15.78 8.18 -5.62
N CYS A 11 -15.86 9.24 -4.79
CA CYS A 11 -16.85 10.31 -4.97
C CYS A 11 -16.54 11.17 -6.20
N ILE A 12 -15.27 11.39 -6.52
CA ILE A 12 -14.85 12.10 -7.74
C ILE A 12 -15.41 11.39 -8.97
N ARG A 13 -15.24 10.08 -9.05
CA ARG A 13 -15.77 9.29 -10.15
C ARG A 13 -17.29 9.36 -10.25
N ASP A 14 -17.98 9.12 -9.14
CA ASP A 14 -19.44 9.13 -9.08
C ASP A 14 -20.03 10.51 -9.49
N SER A 15 -19.25 11.59 -9.25
CA SER A 15 -19.69 12.97 -9.54
C SER A 15 -19.37 13.44 -10.95
N LEU A 16 -18.26 12.99 -11.55
CA LEU A 16 -17.75 13.59 -12.79
C LEU A 16 -18.21 12.87 -14.06
N ASN A 17 -18.61 11.60 -13.99
CA ASN A 17 -19.06 10.79 -15.15
C ASN A 17 -18.22 11.02 -16.44
N ILE A 18 -16.91 11.21 -16.28
CA ILE A 18 -15.98 11.53 -17.38
C ILE A 18 -15.56 10.22 -18.06
N LYS A 19 -15.79 10.13 -19.36
CA LYS A 19 -15.30 9.00 -20.17
C LYS A 19 -13.78 9.07 -20.32
N ASN A 20 -13.14 7.91 -20.35
CA ASN A 20 -11.69 7.76 -20.52
C ASN A 20 -10.85 8.47 -19.44
N PHE A 21 -11.33 8.50 -18.22
CA PHE A 21 -10.63 9.06 -17.07
C PHE A 21 -10.25 7.95 -16.08
N SER A 22 -8.94 7.77 -15.84
CA SER A 22 -8.44 6.77 -14.90
C SER A 22 -8.41 7.32 -13.48
N ILE A 23 -9.00 6.58 -12.54
CA ILE A 23 -8.97 6.89 -11.12
C ILE A 23 -8.12 5.84 -10.41
N LEU A 24 -7.17 6.30 -9.61
CA LEU A 24 -6.19 5.48 -8.91
C LEU A 24 -6.18 5.89 -7.42
N PRO A 25 -6.97 5.22 -6.57
CA PRO A 25 -6.95 5.47 -5.13
C PRO A 25 -5.57 5.30 -4.51
N GLY A 26 -5.28 6.09 -3.47
CA GLY A 26 -3.96 6.16 -2.83
C GLY A 26 -3.75 5.14 -1.70
N SER A 27 -4.46 4.00 -1.69
CA SER A 27 -4.32 3.00 -0.62
C SER A 27 -4.68 1.61 -1.09
N GLU A 28 -3.92 0.61 -0.65
CA GLU A 28 -4.20 -0.81 -0.84
C GLU A 28 -5.57 -1.22 -0.28
N LEU A 29 -5.99 -0.60 0.81
CA LEU A 29 -7.31 -0.84 1.42
C LEU A 29 -8.47 -0.54 0.45
N LYS A 30 -8.21 0.28 -0.56
CA LYS A 30 -9.20 0.69 -1.56
C LYS A 30 -9.07 -0.05 -2.89
N LEU A 31 -8.06 -0.93 -3.07
CA LEU A 31 -7.82 -1.58 -4.35
C LEU A 31 -9.04 -2.37 -4.81
N LEU A 32 -9.43 -3.40 -4.07
CA LEU A 32 -10.54 -4.28 -4.47
C LEU A 32 -11.87 -3.54 -4.58
N SER A 33 -12.18 -2.65 -3.62
CA SER A 33 -13.40 -1.84 -3.68
C SER A 33 -13.39 -0.83 -4.82
N GLY A 34 -12.20 -0.31 -5.18
CA GLY A 34 -12.00 0.56 -6.31
C GLY A 34 -12.22 -0.15 -7.64
N LEU A 35 -11.62 -1.33 -7.82
CA LEU A 35 -11.80 -2.15 -9.02
C LEU A 35 -13.28 -2.49 -9.25
N LYS A 36 -14.02 -2.83 -8.21
CA LYS A 36 -15.48 -3.06 -8.28
C LYS A 36 -16.29 -1.82 -8.73
N LYS A 37 -15.69 -0.65 -8.67
CA LYS A 37 -16.25 0.63 -9.14
C LYS A 37 -15.49 1.16 -10.37
N ASP A 38 -14.86 0.28 -11.15
CA ASP A 38 -14.10 0.55 -12.36
C ASP A 38 -12.93 1.55 -12.19
N CYS A 39 -12.32 1.64 -11.00
CA CYS A 39 -11.05 2.31 -10.87
C CYS A 39 -9.96 1.50 -11.59
N SER A 40 -8.96 2.20 -12.12
CA SER A 40 -7.91 1.58 -12.96
C SER A 40 -6.80 0.89 -12.17
N GLY A 41 -6.82 0.97 -10.85
CA GLY A 41 -5.79 0.42 -9.97
C GLY A 41 -5.55 1.32 -8.77
N ILE A 42 -4.34 1.30 -8.21
CA ILE A 42 -3.91 2.19 -7.11
C ILE A 42 -2.54 2.78 -7.38
N ILE A 43 -2.26 3.94 -6.79
CA ILE A 43 -0.92 4.51 -6.64
C ILE A 43 -0.69 4.79 -5.16
N THR A 44 0.23 4.07 -4.53
CA THR A 44 0.48 4.17 -3.09
C THR A 44 1.96 3.97 -2.76
N ALA A 45 2.43 4.64 -1.72
CA ALA A 45 3.81 4.55 -1.27
C ALA A 45 4.18 3.11 -0.83
N THR A 46 3.27 2.39 -0.20
CA THR A 46 3.51 1.01 0.26
C THR A 46 3.62 0.01 -0.90
N CYS A 47 3.19 0.34 -2.12
CA CYS A 47 3.43 -0.51 -3.29
C CYS A 47 4.93 -0.68 -3.62
N ASN A 48 5.82 0.15 -3.10
CA ASN A 48 7.26 -0.12 -3.15
C ASN A 48 7.64 -1.46 -2.50
N VAL A 49 6.83 -1.97 -1.58
CA VAL A 49 7.04 -3.26 -0.91
C VAL A 49 5.90 -4.26 -1.13
N THR A 50 4.68 -3.80 -1.48
CA THR A 50 3.49 -4.64 -1.63
C THR A 50 3.10 -4.90 -3.09
N ALA A 51 3.88 -4.44 -4.07
CA ALA A 51 3.52 -4.48 -5.49
C ALA A 51 3.07 -5.86 -5.97
N LYS A 52 3.72 -6.95 -5.56
CA LYS A 52 3.35 -8.31 -5.95
C LYS A 52 1.98 -8.73 -5.41
N LEU A 53 1.68 -8.41 -4.15
CA LEU A 53 0.38 -8.71 -3.56
C LEU A 53 -0.71 -7.87 -4.24
N ALA A 54 -0.46 -6.58 -4.43
CA ALA A 54 -1.40 -5.69 -5.12
C ALA A 54 -1.65 -6.14 -6.56
N ARG A 55 -0.60 -6.54 -7.29
CA ARG A 55 -0.73 -7.07 -8.65
C ARG A 55 -1.56 -8.35 -8.68
N LYS A 56 -1.33 -9.25 -7.73
CA LYS A 56 -2.13 -10.48 -7.65
C LYS A 56 -3.62 -10.21 -7.38
N VAL A 57 -3.94 -9.28 -6.47
CA VAL A 57 -5.34 -8.87 -6.23
C VAL A 57 -5.97 -8.32 -7.52
N PHE A 58 -5.24 -7.49 -8.25
CA PHE A 58 -5.69 -6.93 -9.53
C PHE A 58 -5.93 -8.03 -10.57
N ASP A 59 -4.98 -8.93 -10.77
CA ASP A 59 -5.07 -10.01 -11.78
C ASP A 59 -6.18 -11.01 -11.43
N ASP A 60 -6.35 -11.35 -10.16
CA ASP A 60 -7.43 -12.23 -9.70
C ASP A 60 -8.80 -11.58 -9.94
N PHE A 61 -8.91 -10.25 -9.75
CA PHE A 61 -10.14 -9.51 -10.05
C PHE A 61 -10.45 -9.49 -11.56
N GLU A 62 -9.48 -9.15 -12.41
CA GLU A 62 -9.64 -9.12 -13.87
C GLU A 62 -10.00 -10.49 -14.45
N GLN A 63 -9.49 -11.57 -13.83
CA GLN A 63 -9.74 -12.94 -14.25
C GLN A 63 -10.97 -13.59 -13.57
N ASN A 64 -11.73 -12.83 -12.78
CA ASN A 64 -12.87 -13.31 -11.99
C ASN A 64 -12.51 -14.51 -11.07
N LYS A 65 -11.30 -14.48 -10.49
CA LYS A 65 -10.82 -15.47 -9.53
C LYS A 65 -11.10 -15.05 -8.09
N ASP A 66 -11.06 -16.03 -7.19
CA ASP A 66 -11.21 -15.78 -5.77
C ASP A 66 -10.06 -14.91 -5.22
N GLN A 67 -10.41 -13.95 -4.39
CA GLN A 67 -9.48 -13.00 -3.77
C GLN A 67 -8.76 -13.63 -2.57
N THR A 68 -7.70 -14.37 -2.81
CA THR A 68 -6.98 -15.11 -1.76
C THR A 68 -5.96 -14.30 -0.99
N VAL A 69 -5.50 -13.15 -1.51
CA VAL A 69 -4.41 -12.37 -0.91
C VAL A 69 -4.80 -10.93 -0.55
N ASN A 70 -6.05 -10.51 -0.82
CA ASN A 70 -6.50 -9.15 -0.53
C ASN A 70 -6.42 -8.82 0.97
N ASP A 71 -6.81 -9.74 1.84
CA ASP A 71 -6.79 -9.51 3.28
C ASP A 71 -5.36 -9.37 3.79
N LYS A 72 -4.44 -10.21 3.30
CA LYS A 72 -3.00 -10.08 3.61
C LYS A 72 -2.47 -8.73 3.14
N LEU A 73 -2.79 -8.30 1.92
CA LEU A 73 -2.41 -6.98 1.40
C LEU A 73 -2.88 -5.84 2.32
N CYS A 74 -4.14 -5.90 2.75
CA CYS A 74 -4.72 -4.90 3.65
C CYS A 74 -4.05 -4.89 5.02
N GLU A 75 -3.76 -6.07 5.59
CA GLU A 75 -3.10 -6.15 6.90
C GLU A 75 -1.65 -5.67 6.86
N VAL A 76 -0.91 -5.96 5.79
CA VAL A 76 0.43 -5.40 5.57
C VAL A 76 0.36 -3.87 5.49
N ARG A 77 -0.59 -3.30 4.74
CA ARG A 77 -0.79 -1.85 4.70
C ARG A 77 -1.06 -1.27 6.09
N LYS A 78 -1.96 -1.88 6.86
CA LYS A 78 -2.29 -1.43 8.22
C LYS A 78 -1.09 -1.51 9.17
N ALA A 79 -0.17 -2.45 8.96
CA ALA A 79 1.06 -2.54 9.75
C ALA A 79 1.93 -1.29 9.54
N PHE A 80 2.07 -0.83 8.31
CA PHE A 80 2.81 0.41 8.02
C PHE A 80 2.06 1.67 8.49
N ASP A 81 0.74 1.70 8.41
CA ASP A 81 -0.08 2.86 8.82
C ASP A 81 -0.02 3.16 10.33
N GLN A 82 0.55 2.25 11.15
CA GLN A 82 0.78 2.51 12.57
C GLN A 82 1.93 3.49 12.83
N PHE A 83 2.72 3.81 11.82
CA PHE A 83 3.88 4.67 11.90
C PHE A 83 3.80 5.78 10.84
N ASN A 84 4.72 6.74 10.90
CA ASN A 84 4.91 7.59 9.74
C ASN A 84 5.30 6.70 8.56
N LEU A 85 4.53 6.78 7.48
CA LEU A 85 4.62 5.85 6.36
C LEU A 85 5.98 5.87 5.68
N ILE A 86 6.54 7.06 5.46
CA ILE A 86 7.86 7.23 4.82
C ILE A 86 8.95 6.66 5.74
N SER A 87 8.90 6.99 7.03
CA SER A 87 9.83 6.48 8.04
C SER A 87 9.78 4.94 8.13
N GLY A 88 8.57 4.38 8.13
CA GLY A 88 8.36 2.93 8.16
C GLY A 88 8.92 2.22 6.93
N LEU A 89 8.65 2.74 5.74
CA LEU A 89 9.15 2.19 4.48
C LEU A 89 10.68 2.26 4.40
N HIS A 90 11.28 3.40 4.71
CA HIS A 90 12.73 3.55 4.73
C HIS A 90 13.40 2.61 5.74
N SER A 91 12.88 2.54 6.98
CA SER A 91 13.41 1.64 8.00
C SER A 91 13.29 0.18 7.58
N PHE A 92 12.19 -0.22 6.97
CA PHE A 92 11.99 -1.58 6.48
C PHE A 92 12.93 -1.92 5.31
N LEU A 93 12.99 -1.05 4.29
CA LEU A 93 13.84 -1.25 3.11
C LEU A 93 15.33 -1.24 3.46
N SER A 94 15.74 -0.46 4.47
CA SER A 94 17.13 -0.41 4.93
C SER A 94 17.66 -1.74 5.51
N LEU A 95 16.77 -2.67 5.84
CA LEU A 95 17.16 -4.02 6.27
C LEU A 95 17.79 -4.84 5.13
N SER A 96 17.42 -4.55 3.90
CA SER A 96 17.94 -5.22 2.70
C SER A 96 18.93 -4.36 1.91
N ASP A 97 18.72 -3.04 1.89
CA ASP A 97 19.59 -2.10 1.19
C ASP A 97 19.88 -0.86 2.04
N LYS A 98 21.16 -0.68 2.39
CA LYS A 98 21.62 0.43 3.23
C LYS A 98 21.42 1.81 2.61
N GLN A 99 21.15 1.93 1.30
CA GLN A 99 20.84 3.21 0.67
C GLN A 99 19.60 3.85 1.28
N PHE A 100 18.64 3.04 1.75
CA PHE A 100 17.41 3.52 2.40
C PHE A 100 17.63 4.07 3.82
N LEU A 101 18.85 4.00 4.38
CA LEU A 101 19.19 4.76 5.59
C LEU A 101 19.23 6.27 5.34
N ASN A 102 19.39 6.69 4.08
CA ASN A 102 19.35 8.09 3.70
C ASN A 102 17.90 8.52 3.52
N ILE A 103 17.38 9.22 4.53
CA ILE A 103 16.03 9.78 4.50
C ILE A 103 16.13 11.31 4.53
N LEU A 104 15.29 11.96 3.71
CA LEU A 104 15.29 13.42 3.63
C LEU A 104 14.65 14.06 4.88
N PRO A 105 15.19 15.18 5.39
CA PRO A 105 14.48 16.01 6.35
C PRO A 105 13.11 16.43 5.75
N THR A 106 12.10 16.56 6.49
CA THR A 106 11.80 16.46 7.93
C THR A 106 11.50 15.05 8.44
N CYS A 107 11.62 14.01 7.59
CA CYS A 107 11.42 12.64 8.02
C CYS A 107 12.67 12.09 8.73
N SER A 108 12.49 11.08 9.55
CA SER A 108 13.55 10.32 10.21
C SER A 108 13.22 8.82 10.17
N LEU A 109 14.23 7.97 10.30
CA LEU A 109 14.01 6.54 10.46
C LEU A 109 13.23 6.26 11.76
N LEU A 110 12.56 5.12 11.80
CA LEU A 110 11.88 4.67 13.02
C LEU A 110 12.90 4.47 14.15
N SER A 111 12.43 4.60 15.41
CA SER A 111 13.20 4.15 16.56
C SER A 111 13.47 2.64 16.44
N LYS A 112 14.53 2.14 17.07
CA LYS A 112 14.83 0.69 17.06
C LYS A 112 13.69 -0.16 17.65
N GLN A 113 12.95 0.42 18.60
CA GLN A 113 11.78 -0.23 19.18
C GLN A 113 10.64 -0.35 18.17
N ASP A 114 10.35 0.72 17.43
CA ASP A 114 9.25 0.76 16.46
C ASP A 114 9.61 -0.02 15.19
N GLU A 115 10.87 0.04 14.74
CA GLU A 115 11.40 -0.83 13.67
C GLU A 115 11.16 -2.30 14.00
N LYS A 116 11.49 -2.72 15.25
CA LYS A 116 11.26 -4.08 15.70
C LYS A 116 9.78 -4.45 15.71
N LYS A 117 8.90 -3.57 16.22
CA LYS A 117 7.44 -3.80 16.20
C LYS A 117 6.91 -4.00 14.79
N LEU A 118 7.34 -3.15 13.84
CA LEU A 118 6.94 -3.26 12.44
C LEU A 118 7.40 -4.60 11.85
N VAL A 119 8.67 -4.94 12.02
CA VAL A 119 9.26 -6.19 11.49
C VAL A 119 8.58 -7.42 12.08
N ASP A 120 8.34 -7.46 13.40
CA ASP A 120 7.68 -8.59 14.06
C ASP A 120 6.26 -8.76 13.50
N LYS A 121 5.52 -7.66 13.33
CA LYS A 121 4.17 -7.72 12.75
C LYS A 121 4.17 -8.19 11.29
N LEU A 122 5.14 -7.79 10.48
CA LEU A 122 5.29 -8.26 9.10
C LEU A 122 5.70 -9.74 9.03
N LYS A 123 6.46 -10.24 10.02
CA LYS A 123 6.75 -11.67 10.18
C LYS A 123 5.49 -12.48 10.48
N ASP A 124 4.68 -12.01 11.42
CA ASP A 124 3.42 -12.66 11.78
C ASP A 124 2.46 -12.77 10.59
N LEU A 125 2.55 -11.83 9.64
CA LEU A 125 1.81 -11.85 8.39
C LEU A 125 2.48 -12.68 7.28
N ASP A 126 3.59 -13.37 7.58
CA ASP A 126 4.40 -14.11 6.59
C ASP A 126 4.76 -13.27 5.35
N PHE A 127 5.09 -11.98 5.59
CA PHE A 127 5.37 -11.04 4.51
C PHE A 127 6.86 -10.96 4.15
N LEU A 128 7.77 -11.32 5.07
CA LEU A 128 9.23 -11.20 4.88
C LEU A 128 9.87 -12.27 3.97
N GLY A 129 9.10 -13.27 3.56
CA GLY A 129 9.60 -14.38 2.75
C GLY A 129 9.57 -14.11 1.25
N LYS A 130 8.67 -14.83 0.54
CA LYS A 130 8.57 -14.82 -0.93
C LYS A 130 7.95 -13.55 -1.51
N ASP A 131 7.20 -12.80 -0.72
CA ASP A 131 6.43 -11.65 -1.17
C ASP A 131 7.26 -10.38 -1.25
N PHE A 132 8.40 -10.36 -0.57
CA PHE A 132 9.33 -9.24 -0.60
C PHE A 132 10.53 -9.54 -1.52
N LYS A 133 10.56 -8.87 -2.67
CA LYS A 133 11.78 -8.55 -3.40
C LYS A 133 11.75 -7.06 -3.63
N ALA A 134 12.76 -6.34 -3.17
CA ALA A 134 12.99 -4.98 -3.62
C ALA A 134 12.98 -4.96 -5.14
N ALA A 135 12.24 -4.03 -5.71
CA ALA A 135 12.21 -3.82 -7.14
C ALA A 135 13.57 -3.31 -7.62
#